data_b1ff68d22753908fb73aac12c5331ee2
#
_entry.id   b1ff68d22753908fb73aac12c5331ee2
#
_cell.length_a   1.000
_cell.length_b   1.000
_cell.length_c   1.000
_cell.angle_alpha   90.00
_cell.angle_beta   90.00
_cell.angle_gamma   90.00
#
_symmetry.space_group_name_H-M   'P 1'
#
loop_
_entity.id
_entity.type
_entity.pdbx_description
1 polymer ?
#
loop_
_entity_poly.entity_id
_entity_poly.type
_entity_poly.pdbx_seq_one_letter_code
_entity_poly.pdbx_strand_id
1 'polypeptide(L)'
;RNGLLWDKTMHIDGLKTGHTSGAGFNLIASAVDGQRRLIAVVMGAKSSKGREEQARKLLQWGQQNFATVQILHSGKKVGSERIWYGDKEKIALGTEQDFWMALPKAEIPHIKAKYVLDRKELEAPIAAHQQVGEIELYDRDKLIAQRPLVTLESVGKGGMFSRLSDYFQHKA
;
A
#
# COMPACT_ATOMS: atom_id res chain seq x y z
N ARG A 1 -22.43 24.91 14.84
CA ARG A 1 -22.33 23.44 14.97
C ARG A 1 -22.11 22.82 13.59
N ASN A 2 -21.61 21.60 13.52
CA ASN A 2 -21.47 20.84 12.27
C ASN A 2 -22.79 20.11 11.97
N GLY A 3 -23.58 20.63 11.04
CA GLY A 3 -24.87 20.02 10.66
C GLY A 3 -24.72 18.69 9.92
N LEU A 4 -23.53 18.40 9.35
CA LEU A 4 -23.28 17.13 8.68
C LEU A 4 -23.29 15.91 9.61
N LEU A 5 -23.12 16.09 10.92
CA LEU A 5 -23.26 15.01 11.90
C LEU A 5 -24.67 14.36 11.92
N TRP A 6 -25.65 15.03 11.36
CA TRP A 6 -27.03 14.54 11.25
C TRP A 6 -27.35 13.97 9.87
N ASP A 7 -26.35 13.91 8.99
CA ASP A 7 -26.49 13.31 7.66
C ASP A 7 -26.58 11.80 7.76
N LYS A 8 -27.71 11.25 7.38
CA LYS A 8 -27.94 9.79 7.41
C LYS A 8 -27.35 9.04 6.22
N THR A 9 -26.89 9.77 5.20
CA THR A 9 -26.35 9.19 3.94
C THR A 9 -24.83 8.99 4.00
N MET A 10 -24.19 9.64 4.97
CA MET A 10 -22.74 9.58 5.17
C MET A 10 -22.44 9.34 6.66
N HIS A 11 -21.49 8.48 6.96
CA HIS A 11 -21.05 8.24 8.33
C HIS A 11 -20.08 9.33 8.78
N ILE A 12 -20.63 10.55 9.01
CA ILE A 12 -19.87 11.72 9.48
C ILE A 12 -19.72 11.61 11.00
N ASP A 13 -18.46 11.63 11.48
CA ASP A 13 -18.13 11.47 12.90
C ASP A 13 -17.30 12.64 13.49
N GLY A 14 -17.09 13.71 12.74
CA GLY A 14 -16.33 14.88 13.21
C GLY A 14 -16.19 15.94 12.13
N LEU A 15 -15.34 16.96 12.37
CA LEU A 15 -14.46 17.18 13.51
C LEU A 15 -14.71 18.55 14.16
N LYS A 16 -14.39 19.64 13.41
CA LYS A 16 -14.33 20.99 13.99
C LYS A 16 -14.87 22.06 13.05
N THR A 17 -15.62 22.99 13.62
CA THR A 17 -16.04 24.21 12.93
C THR A 17 -15.28 25.41 13.49
N GLY A 18 -15.08 26.41 12.66
CA GLY A 18 -14.55 27.72 13.05
C GLY A 18 -15.27 28.82 12.29
N HIS A 19 -15.36 30.00 12.88
CA HIS A 19 -15.87 31.20 12.22
C HIS A 19 -15.29 32.45 12.87
N THR A 20 -14.85 33.38 12.04
CA THR A 20 -14.59 34.76 12.38
C THR A 20 -15.05 35.66 11.23
N SER A 21 -15.28 36.94 11.47
CA SER A 21 -15.66 37.87 10.40
C SER A 21 -14.62 37.99 9.28
N GLY A 22 -13.32 37.86 9.63
CA GLY A 22 -12.23 37.90 8.64
C GLY A 22 -11.97 36.57 7.96
N ALA A 23 -12.13 35.43 8.66
CA ALA A 23 -11.81 34.09 8.12
C ALA A 23 -12.99 33.38 7.48
N GLY A 24 -14.22 33.93 7.58
CA GLY A 24 -15.42 33.27 7.12
C GLY A 24 -15.77 32.00 7.88
N PHE A 25 -16.58 31.13 7.28
CA PHE A 25 -17.03 29.89 7.88
C PHE A 25 -16.10 28.72 7.48
N ASN A 26 -15.54 28.02 8.46
CA ASN A 26 -14.58 26.95 8.25
C ASN A 26 -15.12 25.65 8.86
N LEU A 27 -14.77 24.52 8.23
CA LEU A 27 -15.18 23.19 8.65
C LEU A 27 -14.11 22.17 8.27
N ILE A 28 -13.70 21.34 9.24
CA ILE A 28 -13.05 20.07 8.99
C ILE A 28 -14.12 19.01 9.25
N ALA A 29 -14.45 18.24 8.22
CA ALA A 29 -15.40 17.13 8.30
C ALA A 29 -14.67 15.81 8.11
N SER A 30 -15.06 14.81 8.89
CA SER A 30 -14.52 13.45 8.83
C SER A 30 -15.67 12.49 8.57
N ALA A 31 -15.48 11.56 7.63
CA ALA A 31 -16.43 10.52 7.29
C ALA A 31 -15.74 9.16 7.23
N VAL A 32 -16.39 8.14 7.76
CA VAL A 32 -15.99 6.74 7.60
C VAL A 32 -16.66 6.17 6.35
N ASP A 33 -15.89 5.51 5.50
CA ASP A 33 -16.33 4.87 4.26
C ASP A 33 -15.71 3.46 4.18
N GLY A 34 -16.40 2.48 4.71
CA GLY A 34 -15.88 1.13 4.90
C GLY A 34 -14.69 1.11 5.86
N GLN A 35 -13.55 0.62 5.39
CA GLN A 35 -12.31 0.56 6.17
C GLN A 35 -11.43 1.81 6.04
N ARG A 36 -11.89 2.84 5.36
CA ARG A 36 -11.14 4.09 5.17
C ARG A 36 -11.84 5.26 5.83
N ARG A 37 -11.08 6.31 6.05
CA ARG A 37 -11.54 7.61 6.51
C ARG A 37 -11.25 8.67 5.45
N LEU A 38 -12.25 9.51 5.18
CA LEU A 38 -12.11 10.69 4.35
C LEU A 38 -12.17 11.93 5.25
N ILE A 39 -11.33 12.90 4.97
CA ILE A 39 -11.30 14.18 5.67
C ILE A 39 -11.42 15.28 4.62
N ALA A 40 -12.40 16.15 4.79
CA ALA A 40 -12.59 17.34 3.99
C ALA A 40 -12.31 18.58 4.81
N VAL A 41 -11.53 19.50 4.27
CA VAL A 41 -11.23 20.81 4.87
C VAL A 41 -11.83 21.88 3.98
N VAL A 42 -12.74 22.68 4.53
CA VAL A 42 -13.37 23.83 3.87
C VAL A 42 -13.02 25.08 4.66
N MET A 43 -12.51 26.08 3.98
CA MET A 43 -12.10 27.36 4.58
C MET A 43 -12.75 28.53 3.84
N GLY A 44 -13.10 29.57 4.58
CA GLY A 44 -13.58 30.83 4.01
C GLY A 44 -14.95 30.77 3.34
N ALA A 45 -15.81 29.82 3.68
CA ALA A 45 -17.16 29.77 3.12
C ALA A 45 -17.99 30.99 3.59
N LYS A 46 -18.95 31.39 2.76
CA LYS A 46 -19.78 32.58 3.02
C LYS A 46 -20.85 32.37 4.08
N SER A 47 -21.17 31.11 4.41
CA SER A 47 -22.18 30.79 5.42
C SER A 47 -21.92 29.42 6.07
N SER A 48 -22.55 29.16 7.23
CA SER A 48 -22.52 27.87 7.89
C SER A 48 -23.04 26.75 6.98
N LYS A 49 -24.15 26.98 6.28
CA LYS A 49 -24.72 26.02 5.32
C LYS A 49 -23.78 25.79 4.13
N GLY A 50 -23.16 26.86 3.62
CA GLY A 50 -22.21 26.76 2.49
C GLY A 50 -21.00 25.88 2.80
N ARG A 51 -20.37 26.02 4.00
CA ARG A 51 -19.26 25.14 4.39
C ARG A 51 -19.68 23.68 4.49
N GLU A 52 -20.89 23.41 4.98
CA GLU A 52 -21.44 22.05 5.09
C GLU A 52 -21.71 21.44 3.72
N GLU A 53 -22.33 22.19 2.80
CA GLU A 53 -22.56 21.74 1.42
C GLU A 53 -21.26 21.46 0.67
N GLN A 54 -20.26 22.32 0.81
CA GLN A 54 -18.94 22.12 0.18
C GLN A 54 -18.23 20.89 0.74
N ALA A 55 -18.23 20.72 2.07
CA ALA A 55 -17.62 19.55 2.70
C ALA A 55 -18.32 18.25 2.27
N ARG A 56 -19.67 18.25 2.20
CA ARG A 56 -20.43 17.11 1.69
C ARG A 56 -20.02 16.74 0.27
N LYS A 57 -19.96 17.72 -0.63
CA LYS A 57 -19.56 17.49 -2.03
C LYS A 57 -18.16 16.92 -2.15
N LEU A 58 -17.20 17.42 -1.35
CA LEU A 58 -15.82 16.89 -1.32
C LEU A 58 -15.77 15.45 -0.83
N LEU A 59 -16.48 15.14 0.25
CA LEU A 59 -16.52 13.79 0.79
C LEU A 59 -17.18 12.82 -0.19
N GLN A 60 -18.30 13.20 -0.81
CA GLN A 60 -18.98 12.40 -1.86
C GLN A 60 -18.07 12.18 -3.07
N TRP A 61 -17.37 13.22 -3.52
CA TRP A 61 -16.40 13.10 -4.60
C TRP A 61 -15.27 12.12 -4.25
N GLY A 62 -14.75 12.20 -3.03
CA GLY A 62 -13.73 11.26 -2.52
C GLY A 62 -14.24 9.81 -2.49
N GLN A 63 -15.48 9.59 -2.04
CA GLN A 63 -16.10 8.25 -2.03
C GLN A 63 -16.30 7.68 -3.44
N GLN A 64 -16.72 8.53 -4.37
CA GLN A 64 -17.02 8.13 -5.76
C GLN A 64 -15.76 7.84 -6.56
N ASN A 65 -14.70 8.64 -6.39
CA ASN A 65 -13.54 8.62 -7.28
C ASN A 65 -12.33 7.87 -6.74
N PHE A 66 -12.25 7.63 -5.44
CA PHE A 66 -11.13 6.92 -4.81
C PHE A 66 -11.58 5.60 -4.18
N ALA A 67 -10.66 4.66 -4.11
CA ALA A 67 -10.79 3.45 -3.30
C ALA A 67 -9.49 3.19 -2.54
N THR A 68 -9.60 2.61 -1.35
CA THR A 68 -8.47 2.06 -0.63
C THR A 68 -8.41 0.58 -0.92
N VAL A 69 -7.31 0.13 -1.53
CA VAL A 69 -7.10 -1.25 -1.95
C VAL A 69 -5.87 -1.83 -1.30
N GLN A 70 -5.96 -3.11 -0.92
CA GLN A 70 -4.81 -3.85 -0.46
C GLN A 70 -4.02 -4.34 -1.67
N ILE A 71 -2.82 -3.82 -1.83
CA ILE A 71 -1.94 -4.13 -2.97
C ILE A 71 -1.05 -5.34 -2.66
N LEU A 72 -0.53 -5.42 -1.42
CA LEU A 72 0.30 -6.52 -0.98
C LEU A 72 -0.28 -7.13 0.29
N HIS A 73 -0.19 -8.44 0.39
CA HIS A 73 -0.64 -9.22 1.53
C HIS A 73 0.56 -9.81 2.27
N SER A 74 0.63 -9.61 3.58
CA SER A 74 1.64 -10.19 4.45
C SER A 74 1.73 -11.71 4.28
N GLY A 75 2.93 -12.23 4.15
CA GLY A 75 3.20 -13.67 4.00
C GLY A 75 2.74 -14.28 2.67
N LYS A 76 2.15 -13.50 1.75
CA LYS A 76 1.79 -14.02 0.42
C LYS A 76 2.98 -13.96 -0.52
N LYS A 77 3.12 -15.05 -1.28
CA LYS A 77 4.16 -15.18 -2.30
C LYS A 77 3.91 -14.17 -3.43
N VAL A 78 4.91 -13.31 -3.67
CA VAL A 78 4.98 -12.36 -4.79
C VAL A 78 5.74 -12.99 -5.97
N GLY A 79 6.77 -13.78 -5.67
CA GLY A 79 7.58 -14.46 -6.64
C GLY A 79 8.40 -15.58 -6.02
N SER A 80 9.24 -16.22 -6.81
CA SER A 80 10.23 -17.18 -6.33
C SER A 80 11.49 -17.10 -7.18
N GLU A 81 12.64 -17.23 -6.53
CA GLU A 81 13.94 -17.21 -7.17
C GLU A 81 14.70 -18.50 -6.93
N ARG A 82 15.64 -18.79 -7.84
CA ARG A 82 16.61 -19.84 -7.63
C ARG A 82 17.52 -19.47 -6.45
N ILE A 83 17.80 -20.46 -5.61
CA ILE A 83 18.79 -20.32 -4.54
C ILE A 83 19.88 -21.35 -4.75
N TRP A 84 21.13 -20.88 -4.76
CA TRP A 84 22.29 -21.70 -4.98
C TRP A 84 22.80 -22.33 -3.67
N TYR A 85 23.38 -23.51 -3.77
CA TYR A 85 24.01 -24.25 -2.66
C TYR A 85 23.06 -24.60 -1.51
N GLY A 86 21.75 -24.56 -1.76
CA GLY A 86 20.71 -24.82 -0.78
C GLY A 86 20.25 -26.27 -0.72
N ASP A 87 19.50 -26.58 0.32
CA ASP A 87 18.73 -27.81 0.45
C ASP A 87 17.41 -27.77 -0.35
N LYS A 88 17.13 -26.63 -0.97
CA LYS A 88 16.04 -26.39 -1.93
C LYS A 88 16.58 -25.65 -3.15
N GLU A 89 15.95 -25.86 -4.30
CA GLU A 89 16.33 -25.19 -5.55
C GLU A 89 15.76 -23.77 -5.68
N LYS A 90 14.63 -23.51 -5.02
CA LYS A 90 13.92 -22.23 -5.09
C LYS A 90 13.47 -21.79 -3.71
N ILE A 91 13.41 -20.47 -3.54
CA ILE A 91 12.89 -19.82 -2.34
C ILE A 91 11.71 -18.92 -2.69
N ALA A 92 10.68 -18.94 -1.86
CA ALA A 92 9.53 -18.06 -2.00
C ALA A 92 9.84 -16.67 -1.44
N LEU A 93 9.46 -15.64 -2.18
CA LEU A 93 9.66 -14.23 -1.84
C LEU A 93 8.32 -13.53 -1.68
N GLY A 94 8.25 -12.57 -0.77
CA GLY A 94 7.04 -11.81 -0.48
C GLY A 94 7.30 -10.58 0.39
N THR A 95 6.31 -10.18 1.15
CA THR A 95 6.40 -9.08 2.11
C THR A 95 5.90 -9.52 3.49
N GLU A 96 6.41 -8.90 4.55
CA GLU A 96 5.98 -9.16 5.92
C GLU A 96 4.75 -8.36 6.35
N GLN A 97 4.42 -7.31 5.62
CA GLN A 97 3.36 -6.40 5.99
C GLN A 97 2.34 -6.24 4.88
N ASP A 98 1.08 -6.14 5.30
CA ASP A 98 0.01 -5.68 4.42
C ASP A 98 0.32 -4.27 3.93
N PHE A 99 0.08 -4.01 2.65
CA PHE A 99 0.22 -2.68 2.10
C PHE A 99 -1.05 -2.22 1.41
N TRP A 100 -1.60 -1.13 1.92
CA TRP A 100 -2.82 -0.50 1.44
C TRP A 100 -2.52 0.84 0.79
N MET A 101 -3.21 1.14 -0.30
CA MET A 101 -3.11 2.43 -0.97
C MET A 101 -4.49 3.01 -1.25
N ALA A 102 -4.62 4.32 -1.03
CA ALA A 102 -5.76 5.08 -1.53
C ALA A 102 -5.43 5.55 -2.95
N LEU A 103 -6.18 5.09 -3.92
CA LEU A 103 -5.94 5.33 -5.35
C LEU A 103 -7.21 5.84 -6.03
N PRO A 104 -7.08 6.69 -7.07
CA PRO A 104 -8.18 6.94 -7.99
C PRO A 104 -8.67 5.61 -8.58
N LYS A 105 -9.96 5.38 -8.58
CA LYS A 105 -10.54 4.11 -9.08
C LYS A 105 -10.14 3.83 -10.53
N ALA A 106 -10.00 4.86 -11.34
CA ALA A 106 -9.56 4.76 -12.73
C ALA A 106 -8.12 4.26 -12.89
N GLU A 107 -7.26 4.49 -11.88
CA GLU A 107 -5.84 4.11 -11.93
C GLU A 107 -5.59 2.67 -11.42
N ILE A 108 -6.50 2.12 -10.62
CA ILE A 108 -6.34 0.78 -10.02
C ILE A 108 -5.97 -0.31 -11.05
N PRO A 109 -6.62 -0.38 -12.25
CA PRO A 109 -6.27 -1.38 -13.26
C PRO A 109 -4.87 -1.23 -13.85
N HIS A 110 -4.24 -0.07 -13.68
CA HIS A 110 -2.91 0.22 -14.21
C HIS A 110 -1.78 -0.06 -13.22
N ILE A 111 -2.13 -0.38 -11.97
CA ILE A 111 -1.14 -0.69 -10.94
C ILE A 111 -0.47 -2.03 -11.22
N LYS A 112 0.85 -2.02 -11.28
CA LYS A 112 1.67 -3.21 -11.48
C LYS A 112 2.70 -3.32 -10.37
N ALA A 113 2.93 -4.54 -9.90
CA ALA A 113 4.01 -4.87 -8.99
C ALA A 113 5.14 -5.57 -9.76
N LYS A 114 6.37 -5.16 -9.51
CA LYS A 114 7.60 -5.84 -9.90
C LYS A 114 8.45 -6.01 -8.67
N TYR A 115 9.38 -6.93 -8.67
CA TYR A 115 10.40 -6.99 -7.63
C TYR A 115 11.80 -6.96 -8.24
N VAL A 116 12.72 -6.40 -7.48
CA VAL A 116 14.13 -6.26 -7.84
C VAL A 116 14.94 -6.82 -6.67
N LEU A 117 15.89 -7.68 -6.97
CA LEU A 117 16.82 -8.23 -5.98
C LEU A 117 17.99 -7.27 -5.76
N ASP A 118 18.46 -7.16 -4.52
CA ASP A 118 19.67 -6.39 -4.17
C ASP A 118 20.94 -7.05 -4.72
N ARG A 119 20.86 -8.36 -4.99
CA ARG A 119 21.95 -9.17 -5.53
C ARG A 119 21.46 -9.93 -6.75
N LYS A 120 22.36 -10.17 -7.68
CA LYS A 120 22.05 -10.93 -8.90
C LYS A 120 21.60 -12.37 -8.62
N GLU A 121 22.06 -12.94 -7.52
CA GLU A 121 21.83 -14.32 -7.15
C GLU A 121 21.65 -14.47 -5.64
N LEU A 122 20.85 -15.45 -5.24
CA LEU A 122 20.64 -15.82 -3.85
C LEU A 122 21.38 -17.11 -3.55
N GLU A 123 22.09 -17.13 -2.43
CA GLU A 123 22.89 -18.27 -1.97
C GLU A 123 22.46 -18.69 -0.55
N ALA A 124 22.41 -20.00 -0.33
CA ALA A 124 22.19 -20.60 0.98
C ALA A 124 23.47 -20.61 1.84
N PRO A 125 23.37 -20.50 3.17
CA PRO A 125 22.13 -20.46 3.93
C PRO A 125 21.49 -19.06 3.94
N ILE A 126 20.15 -19.01 3.91
CA ILE A 126 19.41 -17.77 4.04
C ILE A 126 18.29 -17.96 5.06
N ALA A 127 18.07 -16.98 5.93
CA ALA A 127 17.03 -17.02 6.94
C ALA A 127 15.67 -16.66 6.35
N ALA A 128 14.59 -17.10 6.99
CA ALA A 128 13.26 -16.55 6.74
C ALA A 128 13.24 -15.08 7.17
N HIS A 129 12.38 -14.30 6.50
CA HIS A 129 12.18 -12.86 6.77
C HIS A 129 13.42 -11.99 6.53
N GLN A 130 14.40 -12.50 5.80
CA GLN A 130 15.57 -11.72 5.40
C GLN A 130 15.21 -10.85 4.18
N GLN A 131 15.49 -9.56 4.26
CA GLN A 131 15.35 -8.68 3.10
C GLN A 131 16.38 -9.05 2.04
N VAL A 132 15.92 -9.18 0.80
CA VAL A 132 16.71 -9.58 -0.36
C VAL A 132 16.51 -8.65 -1.56
N GLY A 133 15.69 -7.62 -1.40
CA GLY A 133 15.39 -6.67 -2.45
C GLY A 133 14.21 -5.78 -2.13
N GLU A 134 13.57 -5.27 -3.17
CA GLU A 134 12.41 -4.40 -3.06
C GLU A 134 11.29 -4.84 -3.99
N ILE A 135 10.05 -4.63 -3.56
CA ILE A 135 8.85 -4.69 -4.37
C ILE A 135 8.55 -3.26 -4.82
N GLU A 136 8.56 -3.04 -6.11
CA GLU A 136 8.27 -1.77 -6.75
C GLU A 136 6.85 -1.77 -7.30
N LEU A 137 6.08 -0.74 -6.94
CA LEU A 137 4.73 -0.54 -7.42
C LEU A 137 4.70 0.61 -8.41
N TYR A 138 4.12 0.34 -9.56
CA TYR A 138 4.03 1.27 -10.67
C TYR A 138 2.58 1.58 -11.02
N ASP A 139 2.31 2.85 -11.28
CA ASP A 139 1.14 3.27 -12.05
C ASP A 139 1.61 3.54 -13.47
N ARG A 140 1.24 2.67 -14.41
CA ARG A 140 1.85 2.62 -15.75
C ARG A 140 3.37 2.50 -15.66
N ASP A 141 4.11 3.55 -16.02
CA ASP A 141 5.58 3.58 -15.98
C ASP A 141 6.13 4.42 -14.81
N LYS A 142 5.26 5.01 -13.99
CA LYS A 142 5.65 5.82 -12.84
C LYS A 142 5.75 4.97 -11.59
N LEU A 143 6.93 4.95 -10.97
CA LEU A 143 7.12 4.37 -9.63
C LEU A 143 6.34 5.19 -8.60
N ILE A 144 5.44 4.54 -7.87
CA ILE A 144 4.55 5.17 -6.87
C ILE A 144 4.83 4.71 -5.44
N ALA A 145 5.40 3.52 -5.25
CA ALA A 145 5.80 3.04 -3.94
C ALA A 145 6.85 1.94 -4.06
N GLN A 146 7.64 1.75 -2.98
CA GLN A 146 8.56 0.64 -2.79
C GLN A 146 8.32 0.00 -1.43
N ARG A 147 8.50 -1.32 -1.34
CA ARG A 147 8.37 -2.09 -0.09
C ARG A 147 9.44 -3.17 -0.03
N PRO A 148 9.93 -3.51 1.18
CA PRO A 148 10.91 -4.58 1.32
C PRO A 148 10.41 -5.90 0.74
N LEU A 149 11.25 -6.54 -0.07
CA LEU A 149 11.08 -7.91 -0.52
C LEU A 149 11.85 -8.82 0.43
N VAL A 150 11.17 -9.77 1.03
CA VAL A 150 11.76 -10.69 1.99
C VAL A 150 11.58 -12.14 1.58
N THR A 151 12.44 -13.00 2.10
CA THR A 151 12.28 -14.46 2.04
C THR A 151 11.11 -14.89 2.93
N LEU A 152 10.22 -15.74 2.45
CA LEU A 152 9.08 -16.25 3.23
C LEU A 152 9.43 -17.50 4.04
N GLU A 153 10.58 -18.10 3.78
CA GLU A 153 11.06 -19.31 4.42
C GLU A 153 12.58 -19.29 4.54
N SER A 154 13.13 -20.13 5.38
CA SER A 154 14.57 -20.36 5.45
C SER A 154 14.98 -21.47 4.47
N VAL A 155 16.21 -21.36 3.96
CA VAL A 155 16.86 -22.41 3.18
C VAL A 155 18.23 -22.70 3.81
N GLY A 156 18.44 -23.95 4.19
CA GLY A 156 19.69 -24.44 4.76
C GLY A 156 20.72 -24.74 3.68
N LYS A 157 21.94 -25.07 4.12
CA LYS A 157 22.99 -25.54 3.21
C LYS A 157 22.62 -26.89 2.63
N GLY A 158 22.71 -27.02 1.31
CA GLY A 158 22.53 -28.29 0.61
C GLY A 158 23.61 -29.32 0.95
N GLY A 159 23.28 -30.57 0.69
CA GLY A 159 24.24 -31.68 0.81
C GLY A 159 25.41 -31.55 -0.17
N MET A 160 26.47 -32.38 0.05
CA MET A 160 27.70 -32.29 -0.74
C MET A 160 27.48 -32.50 -2.24
N PHE A 161 26.54 -33.37 -2.64
CA PHE A 161 26.23 -33.64 -4.04
C PHE A 161 25.45 -32.48 -4.69
N SER A 162 24.48 -31.88 -3.99
CA SER A 162 23.71 -30.75 -4.53
C SER A 162 24.62 -29.52 -4.71
N ARG A 163 25.51 -29.27 -3.77
CA ARG A 163 26.50 -28.17 -3.83
C ARG A 163 27.50 -28.36 -4.98
N LEU A 164 27.93 -29.58 -5.25
CA LEU A 164 28.82 -29.89 -6.35
C LEU A 164 28.13 -29.70 -7.70
N SER A 165 26.87 -30.15 -7.82
CA SER A 165 26.04 -29.92 -8.99
C SER A 165 25.83 -28.42 -9.27
N ASP A 166 25.47 -27.65 -8.22
CA ASP A 166 25.30 -26.23 -8.31
C ASP A 166 26.60 -25.49 -8.71
N TYR A 167 27.74 -25.93 -8.19
CA TYR A 167 29.04 -25.34 -8.54
C TYR A 167 29.35 -25.47 -10.04
N PHE A 168 29.03 -26.61 -10.65
CA PHE A 168 29.24 -26.80 -12.09
C PHE A 168 28.22 -26.01 -12.94
N GLN A 169 26.96 -25.91 -12.49
CA GLN A 169 25.93 -25.17 -13.20
C GLN A 169 26.10 -23.64 -13.10
N HIS A 170 26.63 -23.16 -11.99
CA HIS A 170 26.84 -21.74 -11.74
C HIS A 170 28.03 -21.14 -12.52
N LYS A 171 29.01 -21.98 -12.89
CA LYS A 171 30.21 -21.55 -13.67
C LYS A 171 30.09 -21.77 -15.19
N ALA A 172 29.05 -22.43 -15.66
CA ALA A 172 28.77 -22.64 -17.06
C ALA A 172 27.94 -21.51 -17.64
#